data_b210cb457dfd32e17cec2825d891a3c6
#
_entry.id   b210cb457dfd32e17cec2825d891a3c6
#
_cell.length_a   1.000
_cell.length_b   1.000
_cell.length_c   1.000
_cell.angle_alpha   90.00
_cell.angle_beta   90.00
_cell.angle_gamma   90.00
#
_symmetry.space_group_name_H-M   'P 1'
#
loop_
_entity.id
_entity.type
_entity.pdbx_description
1 polymer ?
#
loop_
_entity_poly.entity_id
_entity_poly.type
_entity_poly.pdbx_seq_one_letter_code
_entity_poly.pdbx_strand_id
1 'polypeptide(L)'
;MRAYERLLNYVKVYTTSEDEQENVPSTSRQFDLGNQLAEELKKIGVQDVRIDDKCYVYGVIPATEGLEEKPAIGFIAHMDTAPDFSGENVNPQIIPEYD
;
A
#
# COMPACT_ATOMS: atom_id res chain seq x y z
N MET A 1 -10.19 4.50 11.93
CA MET A 1 -10.54 4.32 10.50
C MET A 1 -10.57 2.83 10.18
N ARG A 2 -11.63 2.38 9.56
CA ARG A 2 -11.78 0.98 9.15
C ARG A 2 -11.00 0.67 7.88
N ALA A 3 -10.72 -0.61 7.64
CA ALA A 3 -9.93 -1.03 6.47
C ALA A 3 -10.56 -0.57 5.15
N TYR A 4 -11.87 -0.70 4.99
CA TYR A 4 -12.53 -0.28 3.76
C TYR A 4 -12.46 1.24 3.53
N GLU A 5 -12.47 2.03 4.61
CA GLU A 5 -12.32 3.48 4.50
C GLU A 5 -10.93 3.86 4.00
N ARG A 6 -9.91 3.12 4.45
CA ARG A 6 -8.54 3.27 3.93
C ARG A 6 -8.47 2.91 2.45
N LEU A 7 -9.10 1.80 2.08
CA LEU A 7 -9.16 1.39 0.67
C LEU A 7 -9.82 2.45 -0.21
N LEU A 8 -10.91 3.06 0.25
CA LEU A 8 -11.57 4.15 -0.48
C LEU A 8 -10.63 5.33 -0.75
N ASN A 9 -9.70 5.59 0.16
CA ASN A 9 -8.67 6.62 -0.04
C ASN A 9 -7.59 6.16 -1.01
N TYR A 10 -7.14 4.92 -0.91
CA TYR A 10 -6.06 4.39 -1.76
C TYR A 10 -6.46 4.31 -3.23
N VAL A 11 -7.68 3.87 -3.53
CA VAL A 11 -8.14 3.71 -4.91
C VAL A 11 -8.26 5.03 -5.68
N LYS A 12 -8.27 6.14 -4.98
CA LYS A 12 -8.28 7.48 -5.59
C LYS A 12 -6.90 7.92 -6.08
N VAL A 13 -5.85 7.26 -5.62
CA VAL A 13 -4.48 7.55 -6.04
C VAL A 13 -4.18 6.77 -7.32
N TYR A 14 -3.68 7.46 -8.33
CA TYR A 14 -3.36 6.85 -9.61
C TYR A 14 -2.08 6.03 -9.51
N THR A 15 -2.17 4.71 -9.57
CA THR A 15 -1.04 3.78 -9.40
C THR A 15 -0.92 2.74 -10.49
N THR A 16 -1.64 2.91 -11.59
CA THR A 16 -1.62 1.95 -12.70
C THR A 16 -0.19 1.70 -13.18
N SER A 17 0.19 0.43 -13.25
CA SER A 17 1.48 -0.01 -13.77
C SER A 17 1.51 0.06 -15.30
N GLU A 18 2.69 -0.14 -15.87
CA GLU A 18 2.90 -0.13 -17.31
C GLU A 18 3.74 -1.34 -17.72
N ASP A 19 3.28 -2.06 -18.75
CA ASP A 19 3.98 -3.23 -19.26
C ASP A 19 5.27 -2.84 -20.00
N GLU A 20 6.19 -3.81 -20.13
CA GLU A 20 7.41 -3.70 -20.90
C GLU A 20 8.34 -2.55 -20.47
N GLN A 21 8.32 -2.22 -19.18
CA GLN A 21 9.22 -1.22 -18.59
C GLN A 21 10.38 -1.88 -17.87
N GLU A 22 11.58 -1.36 -18.07
CA GLU A 22 12.78 -1.83 -17.35
C GLU A 22 12.87 -1.24 -15.94
N ASN A 23 12.23 -0.11 -15.70
CA ASN A 23 12.26 0.57 -14.42
C ASN A 23 11.40 -0.14 -13.36
N VAL A 24 11.82 -0.04 -12.11
CA VAL A 24 11.05 -0.48 -10.94
C VAL A 24 10.94 0.70 -9.99
N PRO A 25 9.73 1.20 -9.71
CA PRO A 25 8.44 0.76 -10.25
C PRO A 25 8.29 1.10 -11.74
N SER A 26 7.40 0.40 -12.42
CA SER A 26 7.15 0.62 -13.85
C SER A 26 6.60 2.02 -14.16
N THR A 27 5.94 2.65 -13.17
CA THR A 27 5.46 4.02 -13.26
C THR A 27 5.82 4.78 -11.99
N SER A 28 6.34 6.01 -12.14
CA SER A 28 6.74 6.85 -11.01
C SER A 28 5.56 7.32 -10.15
N ARG A 29 4.35 7.34 -10.71
CA ARG A 29 3.13 7.72 -9.98
C ARG A 29 2.80 6.77 -8.82
N GLN A 30 3.36 5.56 -8.82
CA GLN A 30 3.20 4.62 -7.70
C GLN A 30 3.79 5.17 -6.40
N PHE A 31 4.80 6.05 -6.48
CA PHE A 31 5.36 6.71 -5.30
C PHE A 31 4.34 7.59 -4.56
N ASP A 32 3.33 8.10 -5.24
CA ASP A 32 2.31 8.92 -4.58
C ASP A 32 1.58 8.09 -3.51
N LEU A 33 1.16 6.88 -3.84
CA LEU A 33 0.57 5.97 -2.86
C LEU A 33 1.63 5.42 -1.90
N GLY A 34 2.81 5.08 -2.40
CA GLY A 34 3.90 4.56 -1.55
C GLY A 34 4.24 5.51 -0.40
N ASN A 35 4.38 6.79 -0.70
CA ASN A 35 4.64 7.81 0.32
C ASN A 35 3.47 7.97 1.28
N GLN A 36 2.24 7.94 0.78
CA GLN A 36 1.04 8.00 1.61
C GLN A 36 0.97 6.82 2.58
N LEU A 37 1.26 5.61 2.10
CA LEU A 37 1.28 4.40 2.93
C LEU A 37 2.37 4.47 3.99
N ALA A 38 3.56 4.95 3.65
CA ALA A 38 4.66 5.12 4.60
C ALA A 38 4.26 6.07 5.74
N GLU A 39 3.67 7.21 5.43
CA GLU A 39 3.20 8.15 6.43
C GLU A 39 2.07 7.57 7.30
N GLU A 40 1.15 6.84 6.70
CA GLU A 40 0.06 6.20 7.43
C GLU A 40 0.57 5.12 8.38
N LEU A 41 1.53 4.30 7.95
CA LEU A 41 2.16 3.29 8.82
C LEU A 41 2.82 3.94 10.04
N LYS A 42 3.52 5.06 9.85
CA LYS A 42 4.10 5.81 10.97
C LYS A 42 3.04 6.30 11.94
N LYS A 43 1.92 6.81 11.42
CA LYS A 43 0.82 7.34 12.26
C LYS A 43 0.16 6.28 13.11
N ILE A 44 0.06 5.04 12.61
CA ILE A 44 -0.54 3.93 13.37
C ILE A 44 0.46 3.21 14.28
N GLY A 45 1.71 3.68 14.33
CA GLY A 45 2.72 3.20 15.27
C GLY A 45 3.61 2.07 14.78
N VAL A 46 3.60 1.78 13.48
CA VAL A 46 4.52 0.81 12.88
C VAL A 46 5.95 1.35 12.96
N GLN A 47 6.90 0.49 13.30
CA GLN A 47 8.31 0.86 13.47
C GLN A 47 9.12 0.63 12.20
N ASP A 48 10.27 1.29 12.11
CA ASP A 48 11.22 1.15 11.01
C ASP A 48 10.58 1.33 9.62
N VAL A 49 9.62 2.24 9.52
CA VAL A 49 8.93 2.51 8.27
C VAL A 49 9.89 3.21 7.31
N ARG A 50 10.01 2.66 6.11
CA ARG A 50 10.81 3.24 5.05
C ARG A 50 10.21 2.92 3.68
N ILE A 51 10.54 3.74 2.71
CA ILE A 51 10.26 3.50 1.30
C ILE A 51 11.59 3.58 0.55
N ASP A 52 11.86 2.62 -0.33
CA ASP A 52 13.12 2.59 -1.08
C ASP A 52 12.93 3.19 -2.50
N ASP A 53 14.02 3.19 -3.27
CA ASP A 53 14.05 3.73 -4.62
C ASP A 53 13.23 2.91 -5.64
N LYS A 54 12.80 1.73 -5.26
CA LYS A 54 11.94 0.84 -6.06
C LYS A 54 10.47 0.91 -5.63
N CYS A 55 10.13 1.87 -4.78
CA CYS A 55 8.79 2.05 -4.23
C CYS A 55 8.33 0.90 -3.32
N TYR A 56 9.26 0.18 -2.72
CA TYR A 56 8.91 -0.81 -1.71
C TYR A 56 8.77 -0.12 -0.36
N VAL A 57 7.62 -0.30 0.27
CA VAL A 57 7.33 0.25 1.58
C VAL A 57 7.46 -0.86 2.62
N TYR A 58 8.26 -0.60 3.64
CA TYR A 58 8.55 -1.56 4.71
C TYR A 58 8.10 -1.00 6.06
N GLY A 59 7.73 -1.88 6.93
CA GLY A 59 7.48 -1.55 8.33
C GLY A 59 7.59 -2.79 9.18
N VAL A 60 7.81 -2.61 10.47
CA VAL A 60 7.98 -3.70 11.44
C VAL A 60 7.05 -3.46 12.61
N ILE A 61 6.35 -4.50 13.00
CA ILE A 61 5.63 -4.57 14.27
C ILE A 61 6.48 -5.46 15.17
N PRO A 62 7.03 -4.94 16.28
CA PRO A 62 7.90 -5.73 17.13
C PRO A 62 7.14 -6.88 17.80
N ALA A 63 7.88 -7.90 18.18
CA ALA A 63 7.32 -9.04 18.89
C ALA A 63 6.63 -8.61 20.19
N THR A 64 5.59 -9.35 20.57
CA THR A 64 5.00 -9.24 21.89
C THR A 64 6.04 -9.61 22.94
N GLU A 65 6.07 -8.86 24.05
CA GLU A 65 6.99 -9.13 25.15
C GLU A 65 6.97 -10.59 25.56
N GLY A 66 8.15 -11.21 25.64
CA GLY A 66 8.31 -12.62 25.97
C GLY A 66 8.24 -13.56 24.76
N LEU A 67 7.94 -13.06 23.56
CA LEU A 67 7.83 -13.87 22.34
C LEU A 67 8.86 -13.51 21.28
N GLU A 68 9.95 -12.84 21.65
CA GLU A 68 10.97 -12.33 20.75
C GLU A 68 11.67 -13.42 19.96
N GLU A 69 11.71 -14.63 20.49
CA GLU A 69 12.35 -15.79 19.84
C GLU A 69 11.42 -16.58 18.91
N LYS A 70 10.16 -16.19 18.83
CA LYS A 70 9.22 -16.82 17.90
C LYS A 70 9.49 -16.37 16.47
N PRO A 71 9.19 -17.22 15.47
CA PRO A 71 9.38 -16.84 14.07
C PRO A 71 8.61 -15.58 13.70
N ALA A 72 9.22 -14.73 12.89
CA ALA A 72 8.55 -13.57 12.32
C ALA A 72 7.61 -14.00 11.18
N ILE A 73 6.49 -13.28 11.04
CA ILE A 73 5.54 -13.45 9.95
C ILE A 73 5.63 -12.22 9.06
N GLY A 74 5.76 -12.42 7.76
CA GLY A 74 5.77 -11.35 6.78
C GLY A 74 4.44 -11.29 6.02
N PHE A 75 3.92 -10.07 5.83
CA PHE A 75 2.78 -9.80 4.97
C PHE A 75 3.25 -8.98 3.79
N ILE A 76 2.82 -9.37 2.58
CA ILE A 76 3.21 -8.69 1.35
C ILE A 76 1.93 -8.35 0.59
N ALA A 77 1.82 -7.11 0.13
CA ALA A 77 0.72 -6.66 -0.71
C ALA A 77 1.26 -5.69 -1.75
N HIS A 78 0.79 -5.82 -3.00
CA HIS A 78 1.17 -4.86 -4.04
C HIS A 78 0.27 -3.63 -4.00
N MET A 79 0.75 -2.51 -4.51
CA MET A 79 0.03 -1.24 -4.50
C MET A 79 -0.39 -0.76 -5.89
N ASP A 80 0.20 -1.33 -6.93
CA ASP A 80 -0.15 -0.95 -8.30
C ASP A 80 -1.44 -1.60 -8.76
N THR A 81 -2.06 -1.02 -9.77
CA THR A 81 -3.21 -1.60 -10.47
C THR A 81 -2.80 -2.06 -11.85
N ALA A 82 -3.52 -3.05 -12.37
CA ALA A 82 -3.22 -3.63 -13.68
C ALA A 82 -3.41 -2.61 -14.82
N PRO A 83 -2.58 -2.68 -15.88
CA PRO A 83 -2.68 -1.73 -16.98
C PRO A 83 -3.89 -1.94 -17.91
N ASP A 84 -4.62 -3.04 -17.74
CA ASP A 84 -5.77 -3.36 -18.58
C ASP A 84 -6.88 -2.33 -18.50
N PHE A 85 -7.04 -1.67 -17.36
CA PHE A 85 -7.99 -0.59 -17.14
C PHE A 85 -7.30 0.57 -16.45
N SER A 86 -7.69 1.80 -16.81
CA SER A 86 -7.15 2.99 -16.16
C SER A 86 -7.56 3.06 -14.70
N GLY A 87 -6.56 3.27 -13.82
CA GLY A 87 -6.77 3.56 -12.40
C GLY A 87 -6.82 5.05 -12.09
N GLU A 88 -6.92 5.90 -13.12
CA GLU A 88 -7.02 7.35 -12.96
C GLU A 88 -8.45 7.78 -12.69
N ASN A 89 -8.62 8.74 -11.80
CA ASN A 89 -9.93 9.34 -11.47
C ASN A 89 -10.98 8.31 -11.03
N VAL A 90 -10.57 7.31 -10.27
CA VAL A 90 -11.49 6.32 -9.71
C VAL A 90 -12.45 7.00 -8.75
N ASN A 91 -13.74 6.77 -8.95
CA ASN A 91 -14.80 7.29 -8.10
C ASN A 91 -15.49 6.11 -7.37
N PRO A 92 -14.98 5.70 -6.21
CA PRO A 92 -15.50 4.53 -5.51
C PRO A 92 -16.94 4.78 -5.02
N GLN A 93 -17.77 3.74 -5.15
CA GLN A 93 -19.16 3.79 -4.71
C GLN A 93 -19.36 2.83 -3.55
N ILE A 94 -20.13 3.26 -2.56
CA ILE A 94 -20.53 2.42 -1.44
C ILE A 94 -21.97 2.00 -1.65
N ILE A 95 -22.21 0.70 -1.63
CA ILE A 95 -23.55 0.14 -1.69
C ILE A 95 -23.91 -0.33 -0.28
N PRO A 96 -24.71 0.46 0.47
CA PRO A 96 -25.10 0.05 1.82
C PRO A 96 -26.12 -1.08 1.76
N GLU A 97 -26.16 -1.88 2.80
CA GLU A 97 -27.13 -2.97 2.95
C GLU A 97 -27.15 -3.92 1.75
N TYR A 98 -25.97 -4.21 1.21
CA TYR A 98 -25.84 -5.15 0.11
C TYR A 98 -26.07 -6.60 0.60
N ASP A 99 -26.97 -7.32 -0.07
CA ASP A 99 -27.30 -8.72 0.18
C ASP A 99 -26.57 -9.66 -0.79
#